data_4d4b8e3bf5a627201fa0e5ad5e6a57e5
#
_entry.id   4d4b8e3bf5a627201fa0e5ad5e6a57e5
#
_cell.length_a   1.000
_cell.length_b   1.000
_cell.length_c   1.000
_cell.angle_alpha   90.00
_cell.angle_beta   90.00
_cell.angle_gamma   90.00
#
_symmetry.space_group_name_H-M   'P 1'
#
loop_
_entity.id
_entity.type
_entity.pdbx_description
1 polymer ?
#
loop_
_entity_poly.entity_id
_entity_poly.type
_entity_poly.pdbx_seq_one_letter_code
_entity_poly.pdbx_strand_id
1 'polypeptide(L)' 'MESEVTDLKPGAVHTVQTLAAAEPGFNEGGIRWTIFQHKSKLVDAGAIFFVGKKLLIDRDRYVSFLREGRVAS' A
#
# COMPACT_ATOMS: atom_id res chain seq x y z
N MET A 1 -17.01 11.16 15.84
CA MET A 1 -17.24 11.13 15.25
C MET A 1 -16.73 11.04 14.13
N GLU A 2 -16.88 11.33 13.51
CA GLU A 2 -16.36 11.21 12.42
C GLU A 2 -15.04 11.65 12.25
N SER A 3 -14.44 12.17 13.21
CA SER A 3 -13.13 12.69 13.01
C SER A 3 -12.16 11.61 12.68
N GLU A 4 -12.29 10.42 13.25
CA GLU A 4 -11.37 9.43 12.88
C GLU A 4 -11.59 9.02 11.48
N VAL A 5 -12.80 9.09 11.01
CA VAL A 5 -13.07 8.79 9.63
C VAL A 5 -12.36 9.79 8.74
N THR A 6 -12.34 11.04 9.19
CA THR A 6 -11.69 12.07 8.46
C THR A 6 -10.19 11.84 8.36
N ASP A 7 -9.61 11.36 9.44
CA ASP A 7 -8.19 11.09 9.44
C ASP A 7 -7.81 10.01 8.45
N LEU A 8 -8.70 9.06 8.21
CA LEU A 8 -8.44 8.01 7.25
C LEU A 8 -9.02 8.41 5.92
N LYS A 9 -8.35 9.33 5.27
CA LYS A 9 -8.82 9.84 4.01
C LYS A 9 -9.03 8.75 3.00
N PRO A 10 -10.06 8.88 2.17
CA PRO A 10 -10.25 7.92 1.10
C PRO A 10 -9.02 7.85 0.23
N GLY A 11 -8.56 6.70 -0.04
CA GLY A 11 -7.41 6.52 -0.90
C GLY A 11 -6.10 6.51 -0.16
N ALA A 12 -6.09 6.78 1.13
CA ALA A 12 -4.84 6.80 1.88
C ALA A 12 -4.43 5.40 2.34
N VAL A 13 -5.39 4.61 2.78
CA VAL A 13 -5.11 3.27 3.28
C VAL A 13 -5.99 2.28 2.52
N HIS A 14 -5.38 1.25 1.99
CA HIS A 14 -6.09 0.28 1.15
C HIS A 14 -5.71 -1.14 1.50
N THR A 15 -6.59 -2.07 1.15
CA THR A 15 -6.19 -3.47 1.01
C THR A 15 -5.61 -3.63 -0.38
N VAL A 16 -5.08 -4.80 -0.70
CA VAL A 16 -4.60 -5.08 -2.05
C VAL A 16 -5.74 -4.88 -3.06
N GLN A 17 -6.91 -5.38 -2.73
CA GLN A 17 -8.05 -5.28 -3.64
C GLN A 17 -8.49 -3.86 -3.87
N THR A 18 -8.60 -3.07 -2.82
CA THR A 18 -9.07 -1.71 -2.98
C THR A 18 -8.04 -0.83 -3.67
N LEU A 19 -6.77 -1.07 -3.42
CA LEU A 19 -5.72 -0.32 -4.12
C LEU A 19 -5.77 -0.61 -5.60
N ALA A 20 -5.91 -1.86 -5.98
CA ALA A 20 -5.99 -2.23 -7.39
C ALA A 20 -7.22 -1.61 -8.05
N ALA A 21 -8.32 -1.51 -7.31
CA ALA A 21 -9.53 -0.91 -7.86
C ALA A 21 -9.40 0.60 -8.01
N ALA A 22 -8.69 1.25 -7.10
CA ALA A 22 -8.59 2.70 -7.10
C ALA A 22 -7.54 3.23 -8.08
N GLU A 23 -6.50 2.44 -8.33
CA GLU A 23 -5.39 2.90 -9.17
C GLU A 23 -5.31 2.04 -10.41
N PRO A 24 -5.76 2.55 -11.54
CA PRO A 24 -5.79 1.74 -12.77
C PRO A 24 -4.44 1.19 -13.20
N GLY A 25 -3.37 1.81 -12.76
CA GLY A 25 -2.04 1.35 -13.12
C GLY A 25 -1.58 0.12 -12.34
N PHE A 26 -2.34 -0.29 -11.34
CA PHE A 26 -1.98 -1.44 -10.52
C PHE A 26 -3.00 -2.55 -10.70
N ASN A 27 -2.57 -3.77 -10.47
CA ASN A 27 -3.50 -4.89 -10.38
C ASN A 27 -3.12 -5.72 -9.17
N GLU A 28 -4.05 -6.57 -8.74
CA GLU A 28 -3.83 -7.34 -7.52
C GLU A 28 -2.60 -8.21 -7.58
N GLY A 29 -2.41 -8.89 -8.70
CA GLY A 29 -1.27 -9.78 -8.85
C GLY A 29 0.05 -9.04 -8.74
N GLY A 30 0.14 -7.89 -9.40
CA GLY A 30 1.34 -7.08 -9.35
C GLY A 30 1.62 -6.55 -7.97
N ILE A 31 0.58 -6.08 -7.27
CA ILE A 31 0.74 -5.58 -5.92
C ILE A 31 1.21 -6.70 -4.99
N ARG A 32 0.60 -7.88 -5.08
CA ARG A 32 1.00 -9.00 -4.25
C ARG A 32 2.43 -9.44 -4.52
N TRP A 33 2.79 -9.45 -5.79
CA TRP A 33 4.16 -9.82 -6.17
C TRP A 33 5.17 -8.84 -5.59
N THR A 34 4.88 -7.53 -5.69
CA THR A 34 5.76 -6.51 -5.16
C THR A 34 5.91 -6.66 -3.65
N ILE A 35 4.81 -6.91 -2.95
CA ILE A 35 4.86 -7.10 -1.51
C ILE A 35 5.68 -8.34 -1.17
N PHE A 36 5.48 -9.41 -1.92
CA PHE A 36 6.23 -10.64 -1.68
C PHE A 36 7.73 -10.43 -1.87
N GLN A 37 8.11 -9.72 -2.91
CA GLN A 37 9.52 -9.51 -3.22
C GLN A 37 10.19 -8.51 -2.28
N HIS A 38 9.47 -7.52 -1.81
CA HIS A 38 10.07 -6.41 -1.08
C HIS A 38 9.43 -6.15 0.27
N LYS A 39 8.90 -7.18 0.89
CA LYS A 39 8.13 -7.02 2.12
C LYS A 39 8.87 -6.25 3.20
N SER A 40 10.10 -6.63 3.50
CA SER A 40 10.86 -5.97 4.56
C SER A 40 11.06 -4.49 4.27
N LYS A 41 11.40 -4.18 3.02
CA LYS A 41 11.65 -2.80 2.65
C LYS A 41 10.37 -1.99 2.68
N LEU A 42 9.25 -2.59 2.29
CA LEU A 42 7.97 -1.92 2.32
C LEU A 42 7.53 -1.64 3.75
N VAL A 43 7.74 -2.58 4.64
CA VAL A 43 7.42 -2.37 6.05
C VAL A 43 8.30 -1.26 6.62
N ASP A 44 9.58 -1.28 6.33
CA ASP A 44 10.49 -0.26 6.82
C ASP A 44 10.13 1.12 6.31
N ALA A 45 9.66 1.20 5.09
CA ALA A 45 9.26 2.48 4.50
C ALA A 45 7.88 2.93 4.99
N GLY A 46 7.17 2.09 5.71
CA GLY A 46 5.82 2.41 6.12
C GLY A 46 4.80 2.29 5.01
N ALA A 47 5.17 1.63 3.92
CA ALA A 47 4.25 1.48 2.79
C ALA A 47 3.21 0.39 3.02
N ILE A 48 3.53 -0.58 3.84
CA ILE A 48 2.56 -1.60 4.23
C ILE A 48 2.63 -1.81 5.73
N PHE A 49 1.53 -2.26 6.30
CA PHE A 49 1.50 -2.56 7.72
C PHE A 49 0.38 -3.57 7.97
N PHE A 50 0.41 -4.18 9.13
CA PHE A 50 -0.56 -5.20 9.47
C PHE A 50 -1.40 -4.76 10.66
N VAL A 51 -2.70 -5.00 10.58
CA VAL A 51 -3.59 -4.78 11.70
C VAL A 51 -4.21 -6.14 11.98
N GLY A 52 -3.73 -6.78 13.04
CA GLY A 52 -4.08 -8.17 13.27
C GLY A 52 -3.53 -9.00 12.12
N LYS A 53 -4.39 -9.71 11.44
CA LYS A 53 -3.99 -10.52 10.29
C LYS A 53 -4.22 -9.82 8.97
N LYS A 54 -4.70 -8.58 9.02
CA LYS A 54 -5.06 -7.87 7.80
C LYS A 54 -3.88 -7.05 7.32
N LEU A 55 -3.55 -7.21 6.07
CA LEU A 55 -2.50 -6.42 5.43
C LEU A 55 -3.10 -5.15 4.86
N LEU A 56 -2.54 -4.01 5.22
CA LEU A 56 -2.98 -2.72 4.70
C LEU A 56 -1.83 -2.01 4.04
N ILE A 57 -2.15 -1.19 3.06
CA ILE A 57 -1.16 -0.49 2.25
C ILE A 57 -1.42 1.00 2.37
N ASP A 58 -0.36 1.76 2.69
CA ASP A 58 -0.43 3.21 2.66
C ASP A 58 -0.16 3.61 1.21
N ARG A 59 -1.19 4.09 0.53
CA ARG A 59 -1.07 4.36 -0.89
C ARG A 59 0.07 5.32 -1.23
N ASP A 60 0.14 6.42 -0.50
CA ASP A 60 1.15 7.42 -0.82
C ASP A 60 2.55 6.90 -0.64
N ARG A 61 2.78 6.18 0.44
CA ARG A 61 4.11 5.64 0.70
C ARG A 61 4.45 4.51 -0.25
N TYR A 62 3.44 3.73 -0.63
CA TYR A 62 3.64 2.66 -1.59
C TYR A 62 4.05 3.24 -2.94
N VAL A 63 3.34 4.27 -3.40
CA VAL A 63 3.66 4.91 -4.67
C VAL A 63 5.04 5.56 -4.61
N SER A 64 5.37 6.22 -3.51
CA SER A 64 6.69 6.81 -3.34
C SER A 64 7.78 5.75 -3.39
N PHE A 65 7.54 4.61 -2.75
CA PHE A 65 8.51 3.52 -2.75
C PHE A 65 8.79 3.08 -4.18
N LEU A 66 7.75 2.93 -4.99
CA LEU A 66 7.94 2.54 -6.38
C LEU A 66 8.63 3.61 -7.20
N ARG A 67 8.25 4.87 -6.97
CA ARG A 67 8.86 5.97 -7.72
C ARG A 67 10.33 6.15 -7.42
N GLU A 68 10.73 5.84 -6.22
CA GLU A 68 12.13 5.97 -5.85
C GLU A 68 12.99 4.87 -6.45
N GLY A 69 12.36 3.93 -7.13
CA GLY A 69 13.11 2.89 -7.81
C GLY A 69 13.62 1.78 -6.90
N ARG A 70 13.15 1.73 -5.69
CA ARG A 70 13.62 0.71 -4.77
C ARG A 70 13.28 -0.69 -5.22
N VAL A 71 12.22 -0.79 -6.01
CA VAL A 71 11.77 -2.07 -6.53
C VAL A 71 12.49 -2.40 -7.83
N ALA A 72 12.83 -1.39 -8.58
CA ALA A 72 13.31 -1.57 -9.93
C ALA A 72 14.72 -2.09 -10.03
N SER A 73 15.50 -1.86 -9.05
CA SER A 73 16.88 -2.30 -9.15
C SER A 73 17.04 -3.81 -9.12
#